data_f5bf3425e498a5209497b158c311f4c0
#
_entry.id   f5bf3425e498a5209497b158c311f4c0
#
_cell.length_a   1.000
_cell.length_b   1.000
_cell.length_c   1.000
_cell.angle_alpha   90.00
_cell.angle_beta   90.00
_cell.angle_gamma   90.00
#
_symmetry.space_group_name_H-M   'P 1'
#
loop_
_entity.id
_entity.type
_entity.pdbx_description
1 polymer ?
#
loop_
_entity_poly.entity_id
_entity_poly.type
_entity_poly.pdbx_seq_one_letter_code
_entity_poly.pdbx_strand_id
1 'polypeptide(L)'
;MRARWLALAAAPLVLAGCAAIPTSGPIQQGPEVPDGQSDQVIRVIVRPPSPDMTPTQIVSGFIEASASFEDDHAVARQYLTAQAAASWDPLAGTRVYDGVPNLASNGAATVDMTATQAGSITADGRFQVSGPGRILNESFTLDYVEGQWRIANPPPGLFLARSDIDRAFRSYDVYFLDPDFTTLVPDIRLIPAAGAGLATALMQALASGPTDWLAPAVRTALPDGAGLAVNAVPVEEGVAVVDLDASVRLMGDATRRALSAQIVWTLGQVPGVLAVDLRAGGQVLPVPGVPNPQPEDTWPGFDPNAMPTNAAPYAERNGRVVQISGAVPLSVPGGAGAGVPPLQGIAVTLDGSRIAGLNDQGALWAADTTPGAASVDLISEPGQSRPSFGRGTAAWVVSPDQELKQARVDGTVYTIPVDGLSPKMRVESVSVSRDGTRIALIVRRGPRTFVMMAVVVLREGVARVQTPVRVDDRLTSVTDVAWAEDDRLLALGSEGAGTPQVYEIDLARATVRSLGAPADPLRVAAAPGFPPLAASADGQIYSYAGGPWVALGFGGSPAYPGS
;
A
#
# COMPACT_ATOMS: atom_id res chain seq x y z
N MET A 1 3.82 -36.19 -89.09
CA MET A 1 5.04 -35.76 -89.78
C MET A 1 5.52 -34.43 -89.21
N ARG A 2 6.73 -34.43 -88.75
CA ARG A 2 7.64 -33.27 -88.58
C ARG A 2 7.15 -32.19 -87.62
N ALA A 3 7.65 -32.06 -86.44
CA ALA A 3 9.05 -31.85 -86.00
C ALA A 3 9.43 -30.34 -85.87
N ARG A 4 9.79 -30.01 -84.65
CA ARG A 4 11.03 -29.25 -84.26
C ARG A 4 10.98 -27.74 -84.07
N TRP A 5 11.36 -27.39 -82.82
CA TRP A 5 12.40 -26.43 -82.33
C TRP A 5 12.01 -24.95 -82.30
N LEU A 6 12.11 -24.35 -81.13
CA LEU A 6 13.18 -23.56 -80.55
C LEU A 6 12.65 -22.89 -79.27
N ALA A 7 13.12 -23.17 -78.15
CA ALA A 7 14.30 -22.72 -77.41
C ALA A 7 14.22 -21.31 -76.85
N LEU A 8 14.21 -21.27 -75.55
CA LEU A 8 14.88 -20.33 -74.63
C LEU A 8 14.65 -18.80 -74.83
N ALA A 9 14.04 -18.18 -73.82
CA ALA A 9 14.62 -16.99 -73.14
C ALA A 9 14.04 -16.93 -71.73
N ALA A 10 14.84 -17.33 -70.75
CA ALA A 10 14.62 -17.10 -69.36
C ALA A 10 14.94 -15.62 -69.07
N ALA A 11 14.00 -14.88 -68.52
CA ALA A 11 14.24 -13.58 -67.88
C ALA A 11 13.76 -13.69 -66.40
N PRO A 12 14.63 -13.44 -65.43
CA PRO A 12 14.19 -13.43 -64.03
C PRO A 12 13.45 -12.11 -63.76
N LEU A 13 12.15 -12.19 -63.53
CA LEU A 13 11.39 -11.09 -62.88
C LEU A 13 11.81 -11.05 -61.41
N VAL A 14 12.64 -10.09 -61.06
CA VAL A 14 12.87 -9.67 -59.67
C VAL A 14 11.59 -8.99 -59.20
N LEU A 15 10.79 -9.71 -58.38
CA LEU A 15 9.70 -9.15 -57.60
C LEU A 15 10.34 -8.34 -56.46
N ALA A 16 10.46 -7.02 -56.65
CA ALA A 16 10.63 -6.05 -55.59
C ALA A 16 9.30 -5.93 -54.83
N GLY A 17 9.09 -6.77 -53.81
CA GLY A 17 8.01 -6.64 -52.86
C GLY A 17 8.33 -5.49 -51.91
N CYS A 18 7.82 -4.29 -52.18
CA CYS A 18 7.75 -3.22 -51.21
C CYS A 18 6.76 -3.69 -50.11
N ALA A 19 7.29 -4.13 -48.97
CA ALA A 19 6.50 -4.28 -47.74
C ALA A 19 6.06 -2.86 -47.31
N ALA A 20 4.89 -2.43 -47.74
CA ALA A 20 4.24 -1.26 -47.19
C ALA A 20 3.79 -1.63 -45.77
N ILE A 21 4.43 -1.04 -44.77
CA ILE A 21 3.94 -1.08 -43.39
C ILE A 21 2.64 -0.26 -43.39
N PRO A 22 1.49 -0.85 -43.03
CA PRO A 22 0.25 -0.11 -42.94
C PRO A 22 0.37 0.90 -41.80
N THR A 23 0.30 2.20 -42.12
CA THR A 23 0.34 3.32 -41.18
C THR A 23 -1.05 3.74 -40.67
N SER A 24 -2.10 3.00 -41.01
CA SER A 24 -3.45 3.21 -40.48
C SER A 24 -4.25 1.91 -40.50
N GLY A 25 -4.64 1.46 -39.34
CA GLY A 25 -5.59 0.40 -39.08
C GLY A 25 -6.24 0.63 -37.72
N PRO A 26 -7.48 0.14 -37.47
CA PRO A 26 -8.03 0.23 -36.14
C PRO A 26 -7.07 -0.48 -35.16
N ILE A 27 -6.77 0.18 -34.06
CA ILE A 27 -6.00 -0.39 -32.95
C ILE A 27 -6.85 -1.55 -32.44
N GLN A 28 -6.47 -2.80 -32.77
CA GLN A 28 -6.99 -3.95 -32.07
C GLN A 28 -6.20 -4.02 -30.74
N GLN A 29 -6.91 -3.87 -29.64
CA GLN A 29 -6.38 -4.28 -28.35
C GLN A 29 -6.01 -5.77 -28.47
N GLY A 30 -4.73 -6.07 -28.38
CA GLY A 30 -4.28 -7.42 -28.15
C GLY A 30 -4.91 -7.96 -26.86
N PRO A 31 -5.02 -9.28 -26.69
CA PRO A 31 -5.40 -9.82 -25.40
C PRO A 31 -4.48 -9.20 -24.35
N GLU A 32 -5.06 -8.73 -23.26
CA GLU A 32 -4.29 -8.32 -22.08
C GLU A 32 -3.33 -9.47 -21.78
N VAL A 33 -2.05 -9.19 -21.89
CA VAL A 33 -1.04 -10.07 -21.32
C VAL A 33 -1.33 -9.99 -19.83
N PRO A 34 -1.76 -11.08 -19.17
CA PRO A 34 -1.85 -11.05 -17.72
C PRO A 34 -0.50 -10.56 -17.23
N ASP A 35 -0.48 -9.59 -16.33
CA ASP A 35 0.68 -9.26 -15.53
C ASP A 35 1.04 -10.48 -14.66
N GLY A 36 1.34 -11.57 -15.32
CA GLY A 36 2.10 -12.66 -14.77
C GLY A 36 3.51 -12.10 -14.59
N GLN A 37 3.71 -11.39 -13.50
CA GLN A 37 5.03 -11.33 -12.90
C GLN A 37 5.43 -12.80 -12.76
N SER A 38 6.18 -13.28 -13.73
CA SER A 38 6.93 -14.51 -13.55
C SER A 38 7.75 -14.26 -12.31
N ASP A 39 7.38 -14.90 -11.22
CA ASP A 39 8.08 -14.93 -9.94
C ASP A 39 9.42 -15.68 -10.18
N GLN A 40 10.25 -15.08 -11.02
CA GLN A 40 11.65 -15.49 -11.14
C GLN A 40 12.30 -14.99 -9.86
N VAL A 41 12.27 -15.84 -8.83
CA VAL A 41 13.14 -15.69 -7.68
C VAL A 41 14.55 -15.58 -8.21
N ILE A 42 15.08 -14.36 -8.30
CA ILE A 42 16.48 -14.13 -8.67
C ILE A 42 17.30 -14.66 -7.52
N ARG A 43 17.76 -15.88 -7.65
CA ARG A 43 18.61 -16.54 -6.65
C ARG A 43 19.91 -15.79 -6.54
N VAL A 44 20.11 -15.14 -5.40
CA VAL A 44 21.41 -14.54 -5.07
C VAL A 44 22.36 -15.67 -4.73
N ILE A 45 23.33 -15.91 -5.59
CA ILE A 45 24.42 -16.83 -5.28
C ILE A 45 25.36 -16.12 -4.32
N VAL A 46 25.08 -16.22 -3.01
CA VAL A 46 25.98 -15.73 -1.97
C VAL A 46 27.19 -16.66 -1.83
N ARG A 47 28.36 -16.08 -1.64
CA ARG A 47 29.60 -16.84 -1.53
C ARG A 47 29.97 -17.02 -0.06
N PRO A 48 30.50 -18.19 0.33
CA PRO A 48 31.08 -18.37 1.67
C PRO A 48 32.39 -17.57 1.79
N PRO A 49 32.89 -17.33 3.02
CA PRO A 49 34.15 -16.68 3.24
C PRO A 49 35.31 -17.49 2.60
N SER A 50 36.20 -16.79 1.90
CA SER A 50 37.38 -17.37 1.29
C SER A 50 38.61 -17.21 2.20
N PRO A 51 39.65 -18.04 2.03
CA PRO A 51 40.91 -17.83 2.74
C PRO A 51 41.50 -16.43 2.48
N ASP A 52 42.24 -15.92 3.46
CA ASP A 52 42.96 -14.64 3.42
C ASP A 52 42.09 -13.37 3.21
N MET A 53 40.78 -13.43 3.42
CA MET A 53 39.94 -12.25 3.41
C MET A 53 40.31 -11.28 4.56
N THR A 54 40.41 -10.00 4.21
CA THR A 54 40.63 -8.92 5.19
C THR A 54 39.38 -8.73 6.07
N PRO A 55 39.50 -8.08 7.26
CA PRO A 55 38.33 -7.77 8.09
C PRO A 55 37.21 -7.05 7.36
N THR A 56 37.52 -6.07 6.50
CA THR A 56 36.52 -5.35 5.69
C THR A 56 35.83 -6.26 4.66
N GLN A 57 36.56 -7.20 4.06
CA GLN A 57 35.96 -8.18 3.13
C GLN A 57 35.03 -9.18 3.85
N ILE A 58 35.40 -9.60 5.07
CA ILE A 58 34.53 -10.45 5.90
C ILE A 58 33.22 -9.73 6.24
N VAL A 59 33.26 -8.46 6.65
CA VAL A 59 32.06 -7.68 6.95
C VAL A 59 31.22 -7.42 5.71
N SER A 60 31.86 -7.09 4.56
CA SER A 60 31.14 -6.94 3.27
C SER A 60 30.43 -8.23 2.87
N GLY A 61 31.15 -9.37 2.93
CA GLY A 61 30.56 -10.66 2.59
C GLY A 61 29.44 -11.10 3.54
N PHE A 62 29.53 -10.78 4.84
CA PHE A 62 28.45 -11.00 5.80
C PHE A 62 27.21 -10.20 5.43
N ILE A 63 27.36 -8.91 5.13
CA ILE A 63 26.23 -8.02 4.74
C ILE A 63 25.57 -8.57 3.46
N GLU A 64 26.34 -8.93 2.44
CA GLU A 64 25.82 -9.51 1.21
C GLU A 64 25.11 -10.85 1.45
N ALA A 65 25.72 -11.73 2.27
CA ALA A 65 25.16 -13.04 2.58
C ALA A 65 23.92 -12.96 3.46
N SER A 66 23.78 -11.94 4.29
CA SER A 66 22.60 -11.73 5.16
C SER A 66 21.32 -11.45 4.36
N ALA A 67 21.43 -10.99 3.11
CA ALA A 67 20.28 -10.79 2.22
C ALA A 67 19.69 -12.11 1.66
N SER A 68 20.33 -13.26 1.89
CA SER A 68 19.82 -14.58 1.49
C SER A 68 19.15 -15.28 2.66
N PHE A 69 17.89 -15.65 2.48
CA PHE A 69 17.09 -16.38 3.49
C PHE A 69 17.20 -17.90 3.36
N GLU A 70 18.08 -18.42 2.48
CA GLU A 70 18.26 -19.86 2.29
C GLU A 70 18.88 -20.50 3.56
N ASP A 71 18.37 -21.68 3.95
CA ASP A 71 18.89 -22.52 5.05
C ASP A 71 19.20 -21.73 6.34
N ASP A 72 18.27 -20.90 6.80
CA ASP A 72 18.45 -20.06 7.99
C ASP A 72 19.73 -19.23 7.94
N HIS A 73 19.97 -18.55 6.81
CA HIS A 73 21.15 -17.71 6.58
C HIS A 73 22.48 -18.48 6.71
N ALA A 74 22.51 -19.76 6.33
CA ALA A 74 23.66 -20.64 6.52
C ALA A 74 24.99 -20.08 6.01
N VAL A 75 24.97 -19.35 4.89
CA VAL A 75 26.20 -18.72 4.34
C VAL A 75 26.61 -17.52 5.19
N ALA A 76 25.68 -16.67 5.65
CA ALA A 76 25.99 -15.53 6.51
C ALA A 76 26.62 -16.01 7.84
N ARG A 77 26.10 -17.09 8.42
CA ARG A 77 26.63 -17.69 9.66
C ARG A 77 28.08 -18.16 9.54
N GLN A 78 28.58 -18.48 8.32
CA GLN A 78 29.97 -18.87 8.11
C GLN A 78 30.97 -17.71 8.25
N TYR A 79 30.50 -16.46 8.16
CA TYR A 79 31.30 -15.27 8.40
C TYR A 79 31.46 -14.96 9.89
N LEU A 80 30.70 -15.63 10.75
CA LEU A 80 30.68 -15.43 12.20
C LEU A 80 31.60 -16.42 12.92
N THR A 81 32.01 -16.10 14.14
CA THR A 81 32.58 -17.12 15.05
C THR A 81 31.51 -18.14 15.41
N ALA A 82 31.89 -19.34 15.84
CA ALA A 82 30.92 -20.37 16.22
C ALA A 82 29.93 -19.89 17.31
N GLN A 83 30.43 -19.13 18.31
CA GLN A 83 29.61 -18.56 19.37
C GLN A 83 28.64 -17.52 18.81
N ALA A 84 29.11 -16.59 17.96
CA ALA A 84 28.29 -15.56 17.34
C ALA A 84 27.24 -16.17 16.40
N ALA A 85 27.59 -17.18 15.61
CA ALA A 85 26.67 -17.89 14.73
C ALA A 85 25.51 -18.58 15.49
N ALA A 86 25.79 -19.09 16.67
CA ALA A 86 24.75 -19.73 17.51
C ALA A 86 23.80 -18.72 18.18
N SER A 87 24.26 -17.51 18.47
CA SER A 87 23.48 -16.48 19.19
C SER A 87 22.90 -15.39 18.28
N TRP A 88 23.35 -15.28 17.04
CA TRP A 88 22.86 -14.25 16.12
C TRP A 88 21.41 -14.51 15.70
N ASP A 89 20.56 -13.51 15.93
CA ASP A 89 19.15 -13.51 15.57
C ASP A 89 18.94 -12.67 14.28
N PRO A 90 18.77 -13.30 13.11
CA PRO A 90 18.48 -12.59 11.85
C PRO A 90 17.07 -12.02 11.79
N LEU A 91 16.12 -12.50 12.62
CA LEU A 91 14.71 -12.08 12.61
C LEU A 91 14.43 -10.86 13.49
N ALA A 92 15.42 -10.32 14.17
CA ALA A 92 15.28 -9.12 15.01
C ALA A 92 14.96 -7.83 14.21
N GLY A 93 14.75 -7.94 12.89
CA GLY A 93 14.46 -6.85 11.97
C GLY A 93 15.56 -6.63 10.94
N THR A 94 15.34 -5.67 10.04
CA THR A 94 16.30 -5.36 8.96
C THR A 94 16.58 -3.86 8.91
N ARG A 95 17.83 -3.47 8.90
CA ARG A 95 18.27 -2.10 8.65
C ARG A 95 18.44 -1.89 7.16
N VAL A 96 17.70 -0.94 6.60
CA VAL A 96 17.73 -0.65 5.16
C VAL A 96 18.54 0.61 4.91
N TYR A 97 19.50 0.53 3.97
CA TYR A 97 20.36 1.64 3.61
C TYR A 97 20.33 1.94 2.10
N ASP A 98 20.68 3.18 1.74
CA ASP A 98 20.83 3.64 0.36
C ASP A 98 22.29 3.56 -0.10
N GLY A 99 22.50 3.15 -1.35
CA GLY A 99 23.79 3.13 -2.00
C GLY A 99 24.71 2.02 -1.49
N VAL A 100 26.02 2.27 -1.52
CA VAL A 100 27.07 1.35 -1.07
C VAL A 100 27.55 1.80 0.31
N PRO A 101 27.56 0.90 1.31
CA PRO A 101 28.05 1.27 2.64
C PRO A 101 29.56 1.51 2.62
N ASN A 102 30.01 2.49 3.37
CA ASN A 102 31.44 2.70 3.61
C ASN A 102 31.89 1.81 4.78
N LEU A 103 32.85 0.93 4.52
CA LEU A 103 33.47 0.04 5.50
C LEU A 103 34.90 0.48 5.76
N ALA A 104 35.20 0.89 6.97
CA ALA A 104 36.52 1.37 7.36
C ALA A 104 37.08 0.53 8.52
N SER A 105 38.34 0.09 8.41
CA SER A 105 39.03 -0.55 9.54
C SER A 105 39.35 0.49 10.61
N ASN A 106 38.95 0.18 11.83
CA ASN A 106 39.24 0.95 13.03
C ASN A 106 40.11 0.10 13.97
N GLY A 107 41.41 0.08 13.70
CA GLY A 107 42.36 -0.87 14.31
C GLY A 107 42.44 -2.20 13.56
N ALA A 108 43.03 -3.21 14.22
CA ALA A 108 43.29 -4.50 13.57
C ALA A 108 42.05 -5.42 13.50
N ALA A 109 41.13 -5.30 14.43
CA ALA A 109 40.02 -6.26 14.65
C ALA A 109 38.64 -5.60 14.67
N THR A 110 38.52 -4.35 14.24
CA THR A 110 37.22 -3.65 14.20
C THR A 110 37.01 -3.05 12.82
N VAL A 111 35.77 -3.16 12.33
CA VAL A 111 35.31 -2.54 11.09
C VAL A 111 34.05 -1.73 11.37
N ASP A 112 34.12 -0.46 11.06
CA ASP A 112 32.98 0.46 11.16
C ASP A 112 32.29 0.57 9.82
N MET A 113 30.97 0.37 9.81
CA MET A 113 30.07 0.57 8.68
C MET A 113 29.34 1.89 8.83
N THR A 114 29.36 2.70 7.78
CA THR A 114 28.60 3.93 7.68
C THR A 114 27.81 3.96 6.37
N ALA A 115 26.52 4.27 6.46
CA ALA A 115 25.63 4.37 5.28
C ALA A 115 24.51 5.38 5.54
N THR A 116 23.84 5.86 4.48
CA THR A 116 22.59 6.62 4.63
C THR A 116 21.47 5.64 4.95
N GLN A 117 20.79 5.81 6.09
CA GLN A 117 19.69 4.96 6.49
C GLN A 117 18.42 5.35 5.74
N ALA A 118 17.91 4.46 4.90
CA ALA A 118 16.65 4.60 4.18
C ALA A 118 15.44 4.29 5.07
N GLY A 119 15.56 3.25 5.89
CA GLY A 119 14.50 2.80 6.77
C GLY A 119 14.90 1.58 7.58
N SER A 120 13.90 0.91 8.11
CA SER A 120 14.03 -0.40 8.74
C SER A 120 12.78 -1.24 8.50
N ILE A 121 12.93 -2.55 8.42
CA ILE A 121 11.82 -3.51 8.47
C ILE A 121 11.82 -4.06 9.90
N THR A 122 10.70 -3.91 10.59
CA THR A 122 10.52 -4.40 11.96
C THR A 122 10.44 -5.94 11.98
N ALA A 123 10.59 -6.55 13.15
CA ALA A 123 10.48 -8.00 13.28
C ALA A 123 9.12 -8.56 12.84
N ASP A 124 8.05 -7.75 12.94
CA ASP A 124 6.70 -8.07 12.46
C ASP A 124 6.49 -7.78 10.96
N GLY A 125 7.55 -7.39 10.22
CA GLY A 125 7.56 -7.22 8.77
C GLY A 125 7.14 -5.84 8.25
N ARG A 126 6.96 -4.83 9.11
CA ARG A 126 6.55 -3.50 8.68
C ARG A 126 7.75 -2.63 8.28
N PHE A 127 7.68 -1.98 7.10
CA PHE A 127 8.68 -1.00 6.71
C PHE A 127 8.45 0.35 7.40
N GLN A 128 9.51 0.92 7.95
CA GLN A 128 9.51 2.23 8.60
C GLN A 128 10.54 3.14 7.92
N VAL A 129 10.07 4.24 7.33
CA VAL A 129 10.93 5.22 6.67
C VAL A 129 11.79 5.96 7.69
N SER A 130 13.07 6.07 7.43
CA SER A 130 13.97 6.93 8.20
C SER A 130 13.76 8.41 7.85
N GLY A 131 14.01 9.28 8.82
CA GLY A 131 14.05 10.72 8.53
C GLY A 131 15.19 11.05 7.56
N PRO A 132 15.02 12.09 6.72
CA PRO A 132 16.01 12.46 5.72
C PRO A 132 17.38 12.78 6.36
N GLY A 133 18.44 12.24 5.74
CA GLY A 133 19.82 12.45 6.19
C GLY A 133 20.22 11.65 7.44
N ARG A 134 19.42 10.67 7.86
CA ARG A 134 19.80 9.78 8.96
C ARG A 134 20.97 8.89 8.52
N ILE A 135 21.97 8.79 9.37
CA ILE A 135 23.15 7.96 9.14
C ILE A 135 23.03 6.69 9.98
N LEU A 136 23.24 5.55 9.33
CA LEU A 136 23.43 4.25 9.94
C LEU A 136 24.91 4.12 10.28
N ASN A 137 25.22 3.89 11.56
CA ASN A 137 26.57 3.62 12.03
C ASN A 137 26.54 2.31 12.82
N GLU A 138 27.31 1.33 12.39
CA GLU A 138 27.45 0.03 13.07
C GLU A 138 28.92 -0.36 13.15
N SER A 139 29.30 -1.05 14.22
CA SER A 139 30.67 -1.48 14.44
C SER A 139 30.73 -2.99 14.63
N PHE A 140 31.59 -3.64 13.85
CA PHE A 140 31.81 -5.08 13.86
C PHE A 140 33.15 -5.39 14.49
N THR A 141 33.16 -6.18 15.55
CA THR A 141 34.38 -6.73 16.14
C THR A 141 34.64 -8.12 15.58
N LEU A 142 35.89 -8.37 15.18
CA LEU A 142 36.31 -9.62 14.58
C LEU A 142 37.37 -10.31 15.45
N ASP A 143 37.33 -11.63 15.47
CA ASP A 143 38.37 -12.48 16.02
C ASP A 143 39.12 -13.22 14.89
N TYR A 144 40.42 -13.48 15.12
CA TYR A 144 41.22 -14.29 14.22
C TYR A 144 41.21 -15.75 14.68
N VAL A 145 40.39 -16.57 14.00
CA VAL A 145 40.14 -17.97 14.40
C VAL A 145 40.67 -18.91 13.32
N GLU A 146 41.49 -19.87 13.67
CA GLU A 146 42.07 -20.87 12.75
C GLU A 146 42.72 -20.27 11.49
N GLY A 147 43.41 -19.15 11.68
CA GLY A 147 44.09 -18.48 10.57
C GLY A 147 43.18 -17.60 9.71
N GLN A 148 41.96 -17.33 10.08
CA GLN A 148 40.97 -16.55 9.34
C GLN A 148 40.20 -15.57 10.23
N TRP A 149 39.81 -14.44 9.68
CA TRP A 149 38.94 -13.49 10.37
C TRP A 149 37.50 -13.97 10.40
N ARG A 150 36.81 -13.76 11.54
CA ARG A 150 35.37 -14.01 11.74
C ARG A 150 34.78 -12.92 12.62
N ILE A 151 33.54 -12.53 12.35
CA ILE A 151 32.81 -11.56 13.17
C ILE A 151 32.43 -12.21 14.49
N ALA A 152 32.87 -11.61 15.60
CA ALA A 152 32.58 -12.09 16.96
C ALA A 152 31.36 -11.41 17.57
N ASN A 153 31.01 -10.20 17.12
CA ASN A 153 29.90 -9.41 17.65
C ASN A 153 29.05 -8.86 16.48
N PRO A 154 28.23 -9.71 15.83
CA PRO A 154 27.30 -9.25 14.81
C PRO A 154 26.15 -8.49 15.49
N PRO A 155 25.73 -7.30 14.96
CA PRO A 155 24.50 -6.69 15.39
C PRO A 155 23.30 -7.61 15.09
N PRO A 156 22.24 -7.61 15.93
CA PRO A 156 21.05 -8.40 15.67
C PRO A 156 20.32 -7.91 14.42
N GLY A 157 19.64 -8.82 13.71
CA GLY A 157 18.92 -8.52 12.45
C GLY A 157 19.84 -8.46 11.24
N LEU A 158 19.28 -7.98 10.13
CA LEU A 158 19.89 -7.96 8.81
C LEU A 158 20.27 -6.54 8.37
N PHE A 159 21.15 -6.46 7.37
CA PHE A 159 21.48 -5.24 6.63
C PHE A 159 21.13 -5.45 5.17
N LEU A 160 20.31 -4.55 4.60
CA LEU A 160 19.84 -4.67 3.23
C LEU A 160 19.92 -3.35 2.49
N ALA A 161 20.46 -3.36 1.28
CA ALA A 161 20.32 -2.19 0.41
C ALA A 161 18.85 -2.02 -0.02
N ARG A 162 18.37 -0.78 -0.13
CA ARG A 162 16.99 -0.49 -0.58
C ARG A 162 16.69 -1.14 -1.94
N SER A 163 17.65 -1.16 -2.84
CA SER A 163 17.52 -1.82 -4.15
C SER A 163 17.26 -3.33 -4.07
N ASP A 164 17.53 -3.95 -2.93
CA ASP A 164 17.44 -5.38 -2.74
C ASP A 164 16.16 -5.82 -2.02
N ILE A 165 15.34 -4.84 -1.58
CA ILE A 165 14.09 -5.15 -0.85
C ILE A 165 13.21 -6.08 -1.70
N ASP A 166 12.95 -5.73 -2.97
CA ASP A 166 12.07 -6.50 -3.86
C ASP A 166 12.59 -7.91 -4.18
N ARG A 167 13.89 -8.11 -4.01
CA ARG A 167 14.52 -9.43 -4.16
C ARG A 167 14.40 -10.26 -2.89
N ALA A 168 14.57 -9.63 -1.73
CA ALA A 168 14.61 -10.29 -0.43
C ALA A 168 13.21 -10.51 0.18
N PHE A 169 12.27 -9.62 -0.11
CA PHE A 169 10.92 -9.62 0.47
C PHE A 169 9.84 -9.49 -0.61
N ARG A 170 8.63 -9.95 -0.26
CA ARG A 170 7.39 -9.67 -0.98
C ARG A 170 6.40 -9.03 -0.02
N SER A 171 5.61 -8.11 -0.54
CA SER A 171 4.54 -7.48 0.20
C SER A 171 3.30 -8.35 0.17
N TYR A 172 2.71 -8.58 1.34
CA TYR A 172 1.43 -9.25 1.51
C TYR A 172 0.61 -8.55 2.58
N ASP A 173 -0.71 -8.61 2.45
CA ASP A 173 -1.63 -8.10 3.44
C ASP A 173 -2.03 -9.21 4.41
N VAL A 174 -1.83 -8.97 5.70
CA VAL A 174 -2.40 -9.80 6.75
C VAL A 174 -3.67 -9.10 7.22
N TYR A 175 -4.83 -9.71 6.98
CA TYR A 175 -6.09 -9.05 7.21
C TYR A 175 -6.57 -9.17 8.65
N PHE A 176 -6.85 -8.03 9.26
CA PHE A 176 -7.52 -7.90 10.56
C PHE A 176 -8.91 -7.29 10.38
N LEU A 177 -9.63 -7.01 11.44
CA LEU A 177 -11.00 -6.50 11.41
C LEU A 177 -11.05 -5.09 11.98
N ASP A 178 -11.94 -4.27 11.43
CA ASP A 178 -12.33 -3.02 12.07
C ASP A 178 -12.94 -3.29 13.46
N PRO A 179 -13.03 -2.29 14.36
CA PRO A 179 -13.56 -2.50 15.71
C PRO A 179 -14.97 -3.09 15.76
N ASP A 180 -15.77 -2.90 14.72
CA ASP A 180 -17.17 -3.35 14.63
C ASP A 180 -17.32 -4.73 13.94
N PHE A 181 -16.23 -5.37 13.52
CA PHE A 181 -16.21 -6.64 12.80
C PHE A 181 -17.00 -6.63 11.49
N THR A 182 -17.02 -5.51 10.77
CA THR A 182 -17.79 -5.31 9.54
C THR A 182 -16.93 -5.29 8.28
N THR A 183 -15.63 -5.00 8.39
CA THR A 183 -14.73 -4.93 7.24
C THR A 183 -13.34 -5.40 7.62
N LEU A 184 -12.61 -5.87 6.61
CA LEU A 184 -11.19 -6.22 6.78
C LEU A 184 -10.33 -4.95 6.67
N VAL A 185 -9.23 -4.99 7.38
CA VAL A 185 -8.20 -3.94 7.39
C VAL A 185 -6.87 -4.62 7.08
N PRO A 186 -6.19 -4.24 5.99
CA PRO A 186 -4.90 -4.83 5.66
C PRO A 186 -3.80 -4.28 6.56
N ASP A 187 -3.03 -5.19 7.09
CA ASP A 187 -1.75 -4.96 7.77
C ASP A 187 -0.62 -5.37 6.82
N ILE A 188 -0.06 -4.38 6.13
CA ILE A 188 0.91 -4.59 5.06
C ILE A 188 2.23 -5.08 5.64
N ARG A 189 2.68 -6.27 5.24
CA ARG A 189 3.91 -6.90 5.73
C ARG A 189 4.84 -7.33 4.61
N LEU A 190 6.10 -7.10 4.82
CA LEU A 190 7.18 -7.63 4.01
C LEU A 190 7.55 -9.03 4.52
N ILE A 191 7.18 -10.04 3.76
CA ILE A 191 7.48 -11.45 4.04
C ILE A 191 8.71 -11.87 3.24
N PRO A 192 9.68 -12.60 3.81
CA PRO A 192 10.82 -13.10 3.06
C PRO A 192 10.41 -13.86 1.79
N ALA A 193 11.03 -13.52 0.66
CA ALA A 193 10.70 -14.11 -0.64
C ALA A 193 11.12 -15.58 -0.77
N ALA A 194 12.15 -16.00 0.00
CA ALA A 194 12.62 -17.38 0.05
C ALA A 194 12.17 -18.03 1.35
N GLY A 195 11.72 -19.26 1.26
CA GLY A 195 11.27 -20.04 2.41
C GLY A 195 10.15 -21.00 2.00
N ALA A 196 10.08 -22.16 2.64
CA ALA A 196 8.98 -23.08 2.43
C ALA A 196 7.70 -22.52 3.07
N GLY A 197 6.63 -22.46 2.29
CA GLY A 197 5.31 -22.28 2.87
C GLY A 197 4.89 -20.83 3.11
N LEU A 198 4.76 -20.04 2.03
CA LEU A 198 4.17 -18.70 2.12
C LEU A 198 2.83 -18.71 2.88
N ALA A 199 1.96 -19.69 2.61
CA ALA A 199 0.70 -19.86 3.33
C ALA A 199 0.92 -20.05 4.84
N THR A 200 1.96 -20.80 5.23
CA THR A 200 2.35 -20.97 6.63
C THR A 200 2.83 -19.66 7.24
N ALA A 201 3.71 -18.92 6.53
CA ALA A 201 4.24 -17.65 7.01
C ALA A 201 3.13 -16.61 7.23
N LEU A 202 2.17 -16.52 6.30
CA LEU A 202 1.02 -15.62 6.42
C LEU A 202 0.10 -16.00 7.59
N MET A 203 -0.16 -17.28 7.79
CA MET A 203 -0.96 -17.74 8.95
C MET A 203 -0.24 -17.53 10.27
N GLN A 204 1.08 -17.70 10.32
CA GLN A 204 1.88 -17.35 11.50
C GLN A 204 1.83 -15.85 11.79
N ALA A 205 1.93 -15.02 10.74
CA ALA A 205 1.81 -13.57 10.87
C ALA A 205 0.40 -13.17 11.36
N LEU A 206 -0.66 -13.81 10.86
CA LEU A 206 -2.03 -13.58 11.34
C LEU A 206 -2.18 -14.01 12.81
N ALA A 207 -1.65 -15.17 13.18
CA ALA A 207 -1.70 -15.68 14.56
C ALA A 207 -0.88 -14.84 15.54
N SER A 208 0.20 -14.21 15.08
CA SER A 208 1.01 -13.27 15.90
C SER A 208 0.29 -11.96 16.21
N GLY A 209 -0.85 -11.69 15.56
CA GLY A 209 -1.62 -10.46 15.72
C GLY A 209 -1.17 -9.33 14.79
N PRO A 210 -1.86 -8.17 14.85
CA PRO A 210 -1.51 -6.99 14.05
C PRO A 210 -0.16 -6.40 14.46
N THR A 211 0.50 -5.70 13.52
CA THR A 211 1.69 -4.93 13.85
C THR A 211 1.41 -3.94 14.98
N ASP A 212 2.41 -3.64 15.81
CA ASP A 212 2.30 -2.71 16.94
C ASP A 212 1.68 -1.36 16.51
N TRP A 213 1.94 -0.94 15.27
CA TRP A 213 1.41 0.30 14.73
C TRP A 213 -0.09 0.24 14.47
N LEU A 214 -0.60 -0.89 13.93
CA LEU A 214 -2.02 -1.05 13.56
C LEU A 214 -2.87 -1.58 14.71
N ALA A 215 -2.28 -2.32 15.65
CA ALA A 215 -2.95 -2.98 16.77
C ALA A 215 -3.96 -2.11 17.56
N PRO A 216 -3.70 -0.80 17.80
CA PRO A 216 -4.69 0.03 18.50
C PRO A 216 -6.02 0.22 17.76
N ALA A 217 -6.01 0.13 16.41
CA ALA A 217 -7.14 0.46 15.55
C ALA A 217 -7.94 -0.75 15.06
N VAL A 218 -7.42 -1.97 15.22
CA VAL A 218 -8.04 -3.18 14.67
C VAL A 218 -8.30 -4.24 15.73
N ARG A 219 -8.98 -5.30 15.32
CA ARG A 219 -9.26 -6.49 16.13
C ARG A 219 -8.94 -7.74 15.33
N THR A 220 -8.70 -8.83 16.03
CA THR A 220 -8.64 -10.17 15.43
C THR A 220 -9.81 -11.00 15.94
N ALA A 221 -10.35 -11.87 15.08
CA ALA A 221 -11.32 -12.86 15.50
C ALA A 221 -10.65 -14.13 16.04
N LEU A 222 -9.34 -14.28 15.86
CA LEU A 222 -8.60 -15.40 16.46
C LEU A 222 -8.50 -15.19 17.97
N PRO A 223 -8.91 -16.17 18.80
CA PRO A 223 -8.80 -16.06 20.25
C PRO A 223 -7.34 -15.91 20.72
N ASP A 224 -7.15 -15.20 21.82
CA ASP A 224 -5.83 -15.01 22.42
C ASP A 224 -5.13 -16.36 22.69
N GLY A 225 -3.92 -16.50 22.20
CA GLY A 225 -3.12 -17.71 22.34
C GLY A 225 -3.53 -18.87 21.42
N ALA A 226 -4.59 -18.72 20.63
CA ALA A 226 -4.92 -19.69 19.59
C ALA A 226 -4.01 -19.49 18.35
N GLY A 227 -3.64 -20.59 17.72
CA GLY A 227 -2.79 -20.58 16.55
C GLY A 227 -3.02 -21.83 15.69
N LEU A 228 -2.02 -22.15 14.87
CA LEU A 228 -2.02 -23.38 14.10
C LEU A 228 -1.79 -24.58 15.03
N ALA A 229 -2.65 -25.58 14.95
CA ALA A 229 -2.49 -26.86 15.67
C ALA A 229 -1.24 -27.62 15.19
N VAL A 230 -0.94 -27.51 13.92
CA VAL A 230 0.32 -27.94 13.29
C VAL A 230 0.95 -26.71 12.65
N ASN A 231 2.21 -26.44 12.93
CA ASN A 231 2.91 -25.25 12.45
C ASN A 231 3.22 -25.31 10.93
N ALA A 232 2.21 -25.67 10.14
CA ALA A 232 2.26 -25.76 8.68
C ALA A 232 0.87 -25.57 8.09
N VAL A 233 0.82 -24.94 6.91
CA VAL A 233 -0.38 -24.83 6.06
C VAL A 233 -0.04 -25.45 4.70
N PRO A 234 -0.30 -26.76 4.51
CA PRO A 234 -0.09 -27.40 3.23
C PRO A 234 -1.09 -26.85 2.20
N VAL A 235 -0.61 -26.71 0.97
CA VAL A 235 -1.45 -26.36 -0.19
C VAL A 235 -1.45 -27.56 -1.13
N GLU A 236 -2.60 -28.21 -1.27
CA GLU A 236 -2.79 -29.41 -2.09
C GLU A 236 -3.91 -29.16 -3.11
N GLU A 237 -3.61 -29.34 -4.39
CA GLU A 237 -4.58 -29.12 -5.49
C GLU A 237 -5.31 -27.77 -5.44
N GLY A 238 -4.61 -26.71 -5.00
CA GLY A 238 -5.18 -25.36 -4.85
C GLY A 238 -5.97 -25.13 -3.57
N VAL A 239 -5.99 -26.09 -2.64
CA VAL A 239 -6.65 -25.94 -1.34
C VAL A 239 -5.61 -25.76 -0.25
N ALA A 240 -5.66 -24.62 0.45
CA ALA A 240 -4.85 -24.39 1.66
C ALA A 240 -5.56 -25.02 2.87
N VAL A 241 -4.91 -25.95 3.54
CA VAL A 241 -5.47 -26.64 4.72
C VAL A 241 -4.99 -25.94 5.98
N VAL A 242 -5.90 -25.26 6.67
CA VAL A 242 -5.62 -24.52 7.91
C VAL A 242 -6.24 -25.26 9.09
N ASP A 243 -5.40 -25.91 9.90
CA ASP A 243 -5.84 -26.59 11.14
C ASP A 243 -5.45 -25.72 12.35
N LEU A 244 -6.47 -25.16 13.00
CA LEU A 244 -6.35 -24.30 14.16
C LEU A 244 -6.48 -25.10 15.45
N ASP A 245 -6.12 -24.47 16.57
CA ASP A 245 -6.36 -25.04 17.90
C ASP A 245 -7.85 -25.38 18.11
N ALA A 246 -8.11 -26.47 18.81
CA ALA A 246 -9.47 -26.95 19.07
C ALA A 246 -10.36 -25.92 19.83
N SER A 247 -9.77 -24.98 20.56
CA SER A 247 -10.46 -23.90 21.28
C SER A 247 -11.32 -23.02 20.36
N VAL A 248 -10.94 -22.88 19.08
CA VAL A 248 -11.67 -22.11 18.06
C VAL A 248 -13.08 -22.64 17.83
N ARG A 249 -13.32 -23.92 18.10
CA ARG A 249 -14.65 -24.55 17.97
C ARG A 249 -15.70 -23.98 18.94
N LEU A 250 -15.25 -23.37 20.02
CA LEU A 250 -16.13 -22.77 21.04
C LEU A 250 -16.65 -21.38 20.67
N MET A 251 -16.17 -20.81 19.57
CA MET A 251 -16.55 -19.49 19.10
C MET A 251 -17.99 -19.46 18.60
N GLY A 252 -18.65 -18.32 18.79
CA GLY A 252 -19.97 -18.05 18.21
C GLY A 252 -19.93 -17.89 16.69
N ASP A 253 -21.07 -18.03 16.04
CA ASP A 253 -21.23 -18.04 14.59
C ASP A 253 -20.69 -16.78 13.90
N ALA A 254 -20.98 -15.59 14.47
CA ALA A 254 -20.52 -14.32 13.92
C ALA A 254 -18.97 -14.22 13.93
N THR A 255 -18.35 -14.62 15.05
CA THR A 255 -16.89 -14.60 15.20
C THR A 255 -16.22 -15.63 14.29
N ARG A 256 -16.84 -16.82 14.08
CA ARG A 256 -16.34 -17.81 13.13
C ARG A 256 -16.36 -17.30 11.69
N ARG A 257 -17.41 -16.55 11.30
CA ARG A 257 -17.47 -15.89 9.99
C ARG A 257 -16.36 -14.87 9.83
N ALA A 258 -16.15 -14.02 10.83
CA ALA A 258 -15.11 -13.01 10.83
C ALA A 258 -13.70 -13.64 10.77
N LEU A 259 -13.45 -14.69 11.55
CA LEU A 259 -12.19 -15.44 11.50
C LEU A 259 -11.97 -16.07 10.12
N SER A 260 -13.01 -16.67 9.57
CA SER A 260 -12.95 -17.25 8.23
C SER A 260 -12.63 -16.19 7.18
N ALA A 261 -13.25 -15.01 7.24
CA ALA A 261 -12.94 -13.91 6.32
C ALA A 261 -11.47 -13.47 6.44
N GLN A 262 -10.94 -13.31 7.67
CA GLN A 262 -9.52 -12.99 7.88
C GLN A 262 -8.60 -14.01 7.19
N ILE A 263 -8.86 -15.31 7.39
CA ILE A 263 -8.01 -16.38 6.87
C ILE A 263 -8.13 -16.49 5.35
N VAL A 264 -9.35 -16.48 4.82
CA VAL A 264 -9.58 -16.61 3.37
C VAL A 264 -8.96 -15.45 2.61
N TRP A 265 -9.14 -14.21 3.06
CA TRP A 265 -8.52 -13.04 2.44
C TRP A 265 -7.00 -13.03 2.55
N THR A 266 -6.46 -13.44 3.70
CA THR A 266 -5.00 -13.52 3.89
C THR A 266 -4.37 -14.57 2.99
N LEU A 267 -4.99 -15.74 2.82
CA LEU A 267 -4.45 -16.84 2.02
C LEU A 267 -4.81 -16.77 0.53
N GLY A 268 -5.88 -16.08 0.15
CA GLY A 268 -6.26 -15.87 -1.25
C GLY A 268 -5.20 -15.14 -2.08
N GLN A 269 -4.26 -14.41 -1.42
CA GLN A 269 -3.12 -13.76 -2.07
C GLN A 269 -1.99 -14.74 -2.45
N VAL A 270 -2.02 -15.98 -1.93
CA VAL A 270 -0.96 -16.97 -2.17
C VAL A 270 -1.13 -17.55 -3.57
N PRO A 271 -0.14 -17.43 -4.46
CA PRO A 271 -0.25 -17.98 -5.81
C PRO A 271 -0.61 -19.46 -5.80
N GLY A 272 -1.67 -19.81 -6.52
CA GLY A 272 -2.16 -21.19 -6.62
C GLY A 272 -3.11 -21.63 -5.52
N VAL A 273 -3.42 -20.80 -4.52
CA VAL A 273 -4.51 -21.04 -3.57
C VAL A 273 -5.82 -20.58 -4.21
N LEU A 274 -6.79 -21.48 -4.33
CA LEU A 274 -8.12 -21.25 -4.89
C LEU A 274 -9.22 -21.38 -3.84
N ALA A 275 -8.92 -22.10 -2.75
CA ALA A 275 -9.84 -22.31 -1.65
C ALA A 275 -9.10 -22.60 -0.34
N VAL A 276 -9.79 -22.45 0.78
CA VAL A 276 -9.27 -22.68 2.13
C VAL A 276 -10.14 -23.74 2.83
N ASP A 277 -9.52 -24.84 3.28
CA ASP A 277 -10.14 -25.85 4.15
C ASP A 277 -9.85 -25.49 5.61
N LEU A 278 -10.87 -25.03 6.31
CA LEU A 278 -10.76 -24.65 7.72
C LEU A 278 -11.04 -25.83 8.64
N ARG A 279 -10.10 -26.12 9.50
CA ARG A 279 -10.17 -27.17 10.52
C ARG A 279 -9.85 -26.61 11.91
N ALA A 280 -10.25 -27.34 12.93
CA ALA A 280 -9.89 -27.07 14.29
C ALA A 280 -9.69 -28.40 15.05
N GLY A 281 -8.45 -28.68 15.47
CA GLY A 281 -8.07 -29.96 16.09
C GLY A 281 -8.29 -31.15 15.16
N GLY A 282 -7.90 -31.03 13.90
CA GLY A 282 -8.00 -32.06 12.86
C GLY A 282 -9.39 -32.27 12.27
N GLN A 283 -10.42 -31.57 12.74
CA GLN A 283 -11.80 -31.71 12.24
C GLN A 283 -12.27 -30.44 11.53
N VAL A 284 -13.08 -30.61 10.49
CA VAL A 284 -13.69 -29.48 9.78
C VAL A 284 -14.32 -28.50 10.77
N LEU A 285 -13.99 -27.21 10.63
CA LEU A 285 -14.62 -26.13 11.38
C LEU A 285 -15.83 -25.62 10.58
N PRO A 286 -17.08 -25.92 10.97
CA PRO A 286 -18.23 -25.44 10.25
C PRO A 286 -18.39 -23.93 10.40
N VAL A 287 -18.43 -23.21 9.28
CA VAL A 287 -18.70 -21.78 9.22
C VAL A 287 -20.11 -21.57 8.65
N PRO A 288 -21.01 -20.89 9.37
CA PRO A 288 -22.40 -20.77 8.92
C PRO A 288 -22.56 -20.05 7.59
N GLY A 289 -23.28 -20.69 6.66
CA GLY A 289 -23.68 -20.10 5.39
C GLY A 289 -22.65 -20.23 4.26
N VAL A 290 -21.53 -20.92 4.50
CA VAL A 290 -20.49 -21.12 3.47
C VAL A 290 -20.04 -22.59 3.40
N PRO A 291 -19.56 -23.06 2.24
CA PRO A 291 -19.02 -24.42 2.10
C PRO A 291 -17.67 -24.58 2.80
N ASN A 292 -17.16 -25.79 2.86
CA ASN A 292 -15.77 -26.08 3.17
C ASN A 292 -15.26 -27.15 2.18
N PRO A 293 -14.20 -26.94 1.41
CA PRO A 293 -13.35 -25.74 1.37
C PRO A 293 -14.08 -24.48 0.91
N GLN A 294 -13.58 -23.31 1.36
CA GLN A 294 -14.15 -21.99 1.03
C GLN A 294 -13.37 -21.37 -0.13
N PRO A 295 -14.01 -21.03 -1.25
CA PRO A 295 -13.41 -20.27 -2.34
C PRO A 295 -12.86 -18.91 -1.86
N GLU A 296 -11.87 -18.36 -2.57
CA GLU A 296 -11.24 -17.08 -2.24
C GLU A 296 -12.22 -15.88 -2.25
N ASP A 297 -13.29 -15.96 -3.05
CA ASP A 297 -14.34 -14.94 -3.18
C ASP A 297 -15.51 -15.11 -2.18
N THR A 298 -15.38 -15.98 -1.19
CA THR A 298 -16.46 -16.30 -0.22
C THR A 298 -16.94 -15.08 0.57
N TRP A 299 -16.08 -14.09 0.84
CA TRP A 299 -16.36 -13.00 1.76
C TRP A 299 -16.31 -11.59 1.13
N PRO A 300 -17.09 -11.30 0.05
CA PRO A 300 -17.04 -10.00 -0.61
C PRO A 300 -17.55 -8.85 0.28
N GLY A 301 -18.39 -9.15 1.27
CA GLY A 301 -18.90 -8.13 2.21
C GLY A 301 -17.86 -7.58 3.18
N PHE A 302 -16.70 -8.24 3.31
CA PHE A 302 -15.59 -7.80 4.14
C PHE A 302 -14.50 -7.05 3.36
N ASP A 303 -14.66 -6.89 2.05
CA ASP A 303 -13.67 -6.23 1.17
C ASP A 303 -13.41 -4.79 1.60
N PRO A 304 -12.16 -4.43 2.00
CA PRO A 304 -11.79 -3.05 2.34
C PRO A 304 -11.84 -2.11 1.13
N ASN A 305 -11.69 -2.65 -0.07
CA ASN A 305 -11.65 -1.94 -1.34
C ASN A 305 -12.99 -1.97 -2.09
N ALA A 306 -14.04 -2.56 -1.48
CA ALA A 306 -15.34 -2.67 -2.13
C ALA A 306 -15.84 -1.31 -2.61
N MET A 307 -16.22 -1.26 -3.89
CA MET A 307 -16.82 -0.10 -4.52
C MET A 307 -18.28 -0.42 -4.90
N PRO A 308 -19.19 0.57 -4.87
CA PRO A 308 -20.54 0.38 -5.35
C PRO A 308 -20.54 -0.10 -6.81
N THR A 309 -21.45 -1.01 -7.16
CA THR A 309 -21.53 -1.59 -8.52
C THR A 309 -21.63 -0.53 -9.64
N ASN A 310 -22.24 0.63 -9.33
CA ASN A 310 -22.40 1.75 -10.25
C ASN A 310 -21.51 2.93 -9.86
N ALA A 311 -20.37 2.68 -9.21
CA ALA A 311 -19.44 3.72 -8.85
C ALA A 311 -18.97 4.46 -10.12
N ALA A 312 -19.00 5.77 -10.05
CA ALA A 312 -18.45 6.66 -11.07
C ALA A 312 -17.88 7.88 -10.36
N PRO A 313 -16.91 8.57 -10.95
CA PRO A 313 -16.38 9.78 -10.36
C PRO A 313 -17.39 10.92 -10.37
N TYR A 314 -17.29 11.76 -9.36
CA TYR A 314 -18.03 13.02 -9.23
C TYR A 314 -17.10 14.17 -9.52
N ALA A 315 -17.68 15.29 -9.96
CA ALA A 315 -16.96 16.53 -10.17
C ALA A 315 -17.85 17.74 -9.87
N GLU A 316 -17.20 18.83 -9.51
CA GLU A 316 -17.84 20.14 -9.49
C GLU A 316 -17.85 20.72 -10.90
N ARG A 317 -19.00 21.25 -11.34
CA ARG A 317 -19.17 21.93 -12.61
C ARG A 317 -20.14 23.10 -12.48
N ASN A 318 -19.64 24.33 -12.66
CA ASN A 318 -20.44 25.55 -12.51
C ASN A 318 -21.19 25.63 -11.16
N GLY A 319 -20.51 25.27 -10.08
CA GLY A 319 -21.06 25.28 -8.72
C GLY A 319 -22.06 24.16 -8.41
N ARG A 320 -22.25 23.19 -9.31
CA ARG A 320 -23.08 22.01 -9.15
C ARG A 320 -22.24 20.76 -9.12
N VAL A 321 -22.62 19.79 -8.33
CA VAL A 321 -21.98 18.48 -8.38
C VAL A 321 -22.68 17.61 -9.41
N VAL A 322 -21.87 16.99 -10.26
CA VAL A 322 -22.30 16.06 -11.30
C VAL A 322 -21.54 14.75 -11.18
N GLN A 323 -22.13 13.66 -11.66
CA GLN A 323 -21.45 12.39 -11.81
C GLN A 323 -20.93 12.27 -13.24
N ILE A 324 -19.65 11.92 -13.39
CA ILE A 324 -19.01 11.73 -14.70
C ILE A 324 -19.33 10.31 -15.17
N SER A 325 -20.25 10.19 -16.15
CA SER A 325 -20.61 8.91 -16.76
C SER A 325 -20.70 9.09 -18.27
N GLY A 326 -19.67 8.64 -18.98
CA GLY A 326 -19.57 8.82 -20.44
C GLY A 326 -19.40 10.28 -20.86
N ALA A 327 -19.90 10.62 -22.05
CA ALA A 327 -19.72 11.96 -22.66
C ALA A 327 -20.59 13.05 -22.03
N VAL A 328 -21.68 12.69 -21.36
CA VAL A 328 -22.63 13.64 -20.75
C VAL A 328 -22.68 13.41 -19.25
N PRO A 329 -22.28 14.40 -18.43
CA PRO A 329 -22.38 14.31 -16.99
C PRO A 329 -23.84 14.13 -16.53
N LEU A 330 -24.06 13.29 -15.54
CA LEU A 330 -25.36 13.09 -14.94
C LEU A 330 -25.56 14.04 -13.77
N SER A 331 -26.77 14.63 -13.67
CA SER A 331 -27.12 15.47 -12.54
C SER A 331 -27.25 14.62 -11.27
N VAL A 332 -26.65 15.09 -10.17
CA VAL A 332 -26.82 14.50 -8.84
C VAL A 332 -28.10 15.08 -8.23
N PRO A 333 -28.95 14.27 -7.60
CA PRO A 333 -30.09 14.79 -6.83
C PRO A 333 -29.66 15.56 -5.58
N GLY A 334 -30.60 16.34 -5.01
CA GLY A 334 -30.37 17.08 -3.75
C GLY A 334 -29.65 18.43 -3.92
N GLY A 335 -29.29 19.04 -2.80
CA GLY A 335 -28.75 20.40 -2.74
C GLY A 335 -27.41 20.57 -3.45
N ALA A 336 -26.52 19.59 -3.35
CA ALA A 336 -25.22 19.62 -4.02
C ALA A 336 -25.35 19.64 -5.56
N GLY A 337 -26.25 18.84 -6.12
CA GLY A 337 -26.53 18.83 -7.55
C GLY A 337 -27.32 20.07 -7.99
N ALA A 338 -28.13 20.66 -7.12
CA ALA A 338 -28.77 21.95 -7.38
C ALA A 338 -27.80 23.14 -7.32
N GLY A 339 -26.64 22.99 -6.67
CA GLY A 339 -25.65 24.06 -6.46
C GLY A 339 -26.12 25.09 -5.40
N VAL A 340 -26.74 24.63 -4.34
CA VAL A 340 -27.28 25.49 -3.26
C VAL A 340 -26.79 24.98 -1.90
N PRO A 341 -25.71 25.59 -1.35
CA PRO A 341 -24.80 26.52 -2.02
C PRO A 341 -23.96 25.82 -3.09
N PRO A 342 -23.27 26.58 -3.96
CA PRO A 342 -22.22 26.04 -4.81
C PRO A 342 -21.13 25.37 -3.95
N LEU A 343 -20.72 24.16 -4.30
CA LEU A 343 -19.70 23.42 -3.58
C LEU A 343 -18.44 23.23 -4.42
N GLN A 344 -17.28 23.30 -3.77
CA GLN A 344 -15.98 22.99 -4.31
C GLN A 344 -15.21 22.10 -3.34
N GLY A 345 -14.10 21.47 -3.79
CA GLY A 345 -13.33 20.58 -2.93
C GLY A 345 -14.17 19.44 -2.38
N ILE A 346 -14.94 18.79 -3.24
CA ILE A 346 -15.93 17.78 -2.83
C ILE A 346 -15.34 16.46 -2.36
N ALA A 347 -16.06 15.78 -1.49
CA ALA A 347 -15.92 14.37 -1.11
C ALA A 347 -17.28 13.67 -1.15
N VAL A 348 -17.28 12.34 -1.35
CA VAL A 348 -18.49 11.53 -1.51
C VAL A 348 -18.38 10.32 -0.59
N THR A 349 -19.46 10.02 0.15
CA THR A 349 -19.52 8.80 0.99
C THR A 349 -19.37 7.54 0.12
N LEU A 350 -18.91 6.44 0.72
CA LEU A 350 -18.67 5.19 -0.01
C LEU A 350 -19.91 4.68 -0.76
N ASP A 351 -21.10 4.80 -0.17
CA ASP A 351 -22.37 4.42 -0.77
C ASP A 351 -22.95 5.46 -1.74
N GLY A 352 -22.27 6.61 -1.92
CA GLY A 352 -22.73 7.70 -2.77
C GLY A 352 -23.95 8.47 -2.21
N SER A 353 -24.38 8.17 -0.99
CA SER A 353 -25.61 8.75 -0.40
C SER A 353 -25.46 10.20 0.04
N ARG A 354 -24.21 10.67 0.21
CA ARG A 354 -23.92 12.03 0.70
C ARG A 354 -22.69 12.63 0.03
N ILE A 355 -22.74 13.93 -0.20
CA ILE A 355 -21.64 14.74 -0.69
C ILE A 355 -21.34 15.83 0.32
N ALA A 356 -20.09 16.00 0.68
CA ALA A 356 -19.60 17.17 1.40
C ALA A 356 -18.71 18.01 0.50
N GLY A 357 -18.61 19.29 0.79
CA GLY A 357 -17.76 20.23 0.04
C GLY A 357 -17.71 21.59 0.73
N LEU A 358 -16.87 22.46 0.20
CA LEU A 358 -16.70 23.82 0.70
C LEU A 358 -17.52 24.79 -0.13
N ASN A 359 -18.22 25.73 0.51
CA ASN A 359 -18.83 26.84 -0.20
C ASN A 359 -17.77 27.85 -0.67
N ASP A 360 -18.17 28.93 -1.31
CA ASP A 360 -17.29 30.00 -1.80
C ASP A 360 -16.50 30.74 -0.71
N GLN A 361 -16.94 30.66 0.54
CA GLN A 361 -16.25 31.21 1.71
C GLN A 361 -15.29 30.18 2.37
N GLY A 362 -15.33 28.92 1.95
CA GLY A 362 -14.54 27.85 2.54
C GLY A 362 -15.16 27.26 3.81
N ALA A 363 -16.46 27.44 4.04
CA ALA A 363 -17.25 26.77 5.07
C ALA A 363 -17.65 25.36 4.59
N LEU A 364 -17.72 24.40 5.52
CA LEU A 364 -18.05 23.02 5.21
C LEU A 364 -19.56 22.78 5.17
N TRP A 365 -20.04 22.29 4.02
CA TRP A 365 -21.44 21.91 3.81
C TRP A 365 -21.55 20.44 3.39
N ALA A 366 -22.70 19.84 3.65
CA ALA A 366 -23.05 18.53 3.11
C ALA A 366 -24.49 18.47 2.62
N ALA A 367 -24.77 17.59 1.68
CA ALA A 367 -26.10 17.30 1.18
C ALA A 367 -26.24 15.79 0.91
N ASP A 368 -27.43 15.26 1.22
CA ASP A 368 -27.81 13.91 0.79
C ASP A 368 -28.16 13.91 -0.69
N THR A 369 -27.83 12.82 -1.40
CA THR A 369 -28.08 12.65 -2.83
C THR A 369 -29.51 12.17 -3.13
N THR A 370 -30.47 12.48 -2.27
CA THR A 370 -31.90 12.19 -2.46
C THR A 370 -32.62 13.38 -3.05
N PRO A 371 -33.63 13.18 -3.93
CA PRO A 371 -34.40 14.27 -4.47
C PRO A 371 -35.05 15.13 -3.38
N GLY A 372 -34.84 16.45 -3.47
CA GLY A 372 -35.41 17.41 -2.52
C GLY A 372 -34.62 17.57 -1.22
N ALA A 373 -33.57 16.82 -0.98
CA ALA A 373 -32.72 17.02 0.17
C ALA A 373 -32.02 18.39 0.11
N ALA A 374 -32.06 19.14 1.19
CA ALA A 374 -31.37 20.41 1.34
C ALA A 374 -29.90 20.19 1.73
N SER A 375 -29.05 21.15 1.38
CA SER A 375 -27.70 21.19 1.95
C SER A 375 -27.73 21.70 3.39
N VAL A 376 -26.84 21.17 4.21
CA VAL A 376 -26.69 21.49 5.64
C VAL A 376 -25.31 22.09 5.86
N ASP A 377 -25.25 23.20 6.60
CA ASP A 377 -24.00 23.80 7.09
C ASP A 377 -23.48 22.93 8.25
N LEU A 378 -22.32 22.33 8.06
CA LEU A 378 -21.68 21.50 9.07
C LEU A 378 -20.68 22.28 9.93
N ILE A 379 -19.92 23.20 9.30
CA ILE A 379 -18.97 24.10 9.97
C ILE A 379 -18.99 25.42 9.23
N SER A 380 -19.61 26.43 9.83
CA SER A 380 -19.76 27.76 9.24
C SER A 380 -18.46 28.57 9.17
N GLU A 381 -17.45 28.20 9.98
CA GLU A 381 -16.15 28.84 9.99
C GLU A 381 -15.46 28.66 8.62
N PRO A 382 -15.00 29.76 7.97
CA PRO A 382 -14.37 29.68 6.65
C PRO A 382 -12.95 29.09 6.71
N GLY A 383 -12.43 28.65 5.56
CA GLY A 383 -11.03 28.23 5.42
C GLY A 383 -10.76 26.79 5.85
N GLN A 384 -11.80 25.94 5.87
CA GLN A 384 -11.64 24.51 6.11
C GLN A 384 -10.83 23.85 4.96
N SER A 385 -10.09 22.78 5.26
CA SER A 385 -9.49 21.95 4.21
C SER A 385 -10.57 21.23 3.40
N ARG A 386 -10.18 20.67 2.23
CA ARG A 386 -11.04 19.72 1.51
C ARG A 386 -11.53 18.63 2.49
N PRO A 387 -12.84 18.30 2.49
CA PRO A 387 -13.34 17.20 3.29
C PRO A 387 -12.86 15.83 2.77
N SER A 388 -12.88 14.85 3.66
CA SER A 388 -12.73 13.44 3.33
C SER A 388 -13.75 12.61 4.11
N PHE A 389 -14.25 11.55 3.49
CA PHE A 389 -15.03 10.53 4.16
C PHE A 389 -14.19 9.26 4.32
N GLY A 390 -14.35 8.58 5.46
CA GLY A 390 -13.97 7.19 5.59
C GLY A 390 -15.17 6.28 5.34
N ARG A 391 -15.22 5.14 6.01
CA ARG A 391 -16.35 4.20 5.91
C ARG A 391 -17.68 4.79 6.41
N GLY A 392 -17.62 5.75 7.32
CA GLY A 392 -18.80 6.39 7.88
C GLY A 392 -19.28 7.62 7.10
N THR A 393 -20.32 8.27 7.62
CA THR A 393 -20.94 9.45 6.99
C THR A 393 -20.51 10.78 7.59
N ALA A 394 -19.58 10.77 8.55
CA ALA A 394 -19.00 11.99 9.12
C ALA A 394 -17.89 12.52 8.25
N ALA A 395 -17.91 13.81 7.93
CA ALA A 395 -16.90 14.48 7.14
C ALA A 395 -15.69 14.86 8.02
N TRP A 396 -14.49 14.57 7.54
CA TRP A 396 -13.23 14.95 8.19
C TRP A 396 -12.62 16.15 7.46
N VAL A 397 -12.19 17.15 8.21
CA VAL A 397 -11.53 18.37 7.70
C VAL A 397 -10.44 18.82 8.65
N VAL A 398 -9.55 19.68 8.15
CA VAL A 398 -8.60 20.44 8.98
C VAL A 398 -9.06 21.90 9.00
N SER A 399 -9.22 22.47 10.20
CA SER A 399 -9.63 23.86 10.37
C SER A 399 -8.46 24.84 10.11
N PRO A 400 -8.74 26.15 9.96
CA PRO A 400 -7.70 27.18 9.84
C PRO A 400 -6.72 27.18 11.02
N ASP A 401 -7.18 26.82 12.20
CA ASP A 401 -6.33 26.65 13.40
C ASP A 401 -5.53 25.35 13.40
N GLN A 402 -5.58 24.59 12.30
CA GLN A 402 -4.85 23.34 12.08
C GLN A 402 -5.29 22.21 13.01
N GLU A 403 -6.51 22.27 13.48
CA GLU A 403 -7.16 21.20 14.21
C GLU A 403 -7.85 20.22 13.23
N LEU A 404 -7.66 18.94 13.45
CA LEU A 404 -8.42 17.91 12.76
C LEU A 404 -9.82 17.85 13.36
N LYS A 405 -10.84 17.99 12.53
CA LYS A 405 -12.25 17.97 12.94
C LYS A 405 -13.01 16.87 12.22
N GLN A 406 -13.99 16.30 12.92
CA GLN A 406 -14.98 15.39 12.37
C GLN A 406 -16.38 15.99 12.56
N ALA A 407 -17.08 16.26 11.46
CA ALA A 407 -18.39 16.88 11.45
C ALA A 407 -19.48 15.89 11.02
N ARG A 408 -20.56 15.80 11.79
CA ARG A 408 -21.74 14.99 11.51
C ARG A 408 -22.90 15.86 11.04
N VAL A 409 -23.84 15.27 10.31
CA VAL A 409 -25.02 15.99 9.80
C VAL A 409 -26.01 16.40 10.87
N ASP A 410 -25.93 15.83 12.07
CA ASP A 410 -26.70 16.24 13.22
C ASP A 410 -26.20 17.55 13.86
N GLY A 411 -25.17 18.17 13.26
CA GLY A 411 -24.52 19.40 13.73
C GLY A 411 -23.42 19.16 14.77
N THR A 412 -23.14 17.89 15.11
CA THR A 412 -22.07 17.59 16.08
C THR A 412 -20.71 17.67 15.42
N VAL A 413 -19.80 18.48 15.97
CA VAL A 413 -18.42 18.62 15.52
C VAL A 413 -17.46 18.21 16.65
N TYR A 414 -16.59 17.27 16.35
CA TYR A 414 -15.55 16.81 17.27
C TYR A 414 -14.18 17.31 16.81
N THR A 415 -13.41 17.87 17.73
CA THR A 415 -11.96 18.06 17.51
C THR A 415 -11.24 16.75 17.82
N ILE A 416 -10.49 16.26 16.85
CA ILE A 416 -9.83 14.96 16.91
C ILE A 416 -8.35 15.15 17.26
N PRO A 417 -7.90 14.68 18.42
CA PRO A 417 -6.49 14.75 18.79
C PRO A 417 -5.62 13.94 17.83
N VAL A 418 -4.45 14.49 17.48
CA VAL A 418 -3.40 13.80 16.71
C VAL A 418 -2.20 13.58 17.63
N ASP A 419 -2.15 12.39 18.24
CA ASP A 419 -1.12 12.03 19.21
C ASP A 419 0.18 11.62 18.50
N GLY A 420 1.34 12.00 19.07
CA GLY A 420 2.65 11.65 18.55
C GLY A 420 3.17 12.58 17.44
N LEU A 421 2.42 13.62 17.07
CA LEU A 421 2.90 14.63 16.13
C LEU A 421 3.85 15.61 16.86
N SER A 422 5.01 15.89 16.24
CA SER A 422 5.95 16.88 16.81
C SER A 422 5.30 18.27 16.90
N PRO A 423 5.53 19.05 17.98
CA PRO A 423 4.99 20.41 18.12
C PRO A 423 5.37 21.39 17.02
N LYS A 424 6.42 21.08 16.23
CA LYS A 424 6.85 21.86 15.06
C LYS A 424 6.14 21.47 13.76
N MET A 425 5.28 20.49 13.82
CA MET A 425 4.50 19.99 12.68
C MET A 425 3.06 20.48 12.77
N ARG A 426 2.44 20.71 11.63
CA ARG A 426 1.06 21.18 11.49
C ARG A 426 0.35 20.34 10.44
N VAL A 427 -0.87 19.89 10.75
CA VAL A 427 -1.73 19.20 9.79
C VAL A 427 -2.37 20.23 8.89
N GLU A 428 -2.36 20.01 7.58
CA GLU A 428 -2.95 20.90 6.57
C GLU A 428 -4.09 20.28 5.79
N SER A 429 -4.06 18.97 5.61
CA SER A 429 -5.10 18.24 4.88
C SER A 429 -5.20 16.81 5.38
N VAL A 430 -6.32 16.17 5.09
CA VAL A 430 -6.67 14.83 5.55
C VAL A 430 -7.30 14.03 4.43
N SER A 431 -6.97 12.74 4.37
CA SER A 431 -7.66 11.74 3.54
C SER A 431 -7.79 10.44 4.33
N VAL A 432 -9.02 10.04 4.62
CA VAL A 432 -9.33 8.84 5.42
C VAL A 432 -9.41 7.63 4.50
N SER A 433 -8.87 6.48 4.93
CA SER A 433 -8.99 5.23 4.17
C SER A 433 -10.44 4.73 4.16
N ARG A 434 -10.79 3.93 3.14
CA ARG A 434 -12.15 3.36 3.01
C ARG A 434 -12.51 2.42 4.14
N ASP A 435 -11.52 1.74 4.73
CA ASP A 435 -11.72 0.92 5.93
C ASP A 435 -12.01 1.77 7.20
N GLY A 436 -11.70 3.07 7.17
CA GLY A 436 -11.93 4.01 8.26
C GLY A 436 -10.92 3.92 9.42
N THR A 437 -9.94 3.05 9.33
CA THR A 437 -8.96 2.81 10.41
C THR A 437 -7.63 3.50 10.19
N ARG A 438 -7.35 3.95 8.97
CA ARG A 438 -6.12 4.64 8.59
C ARG A 438 -6.41 6.01 8.02
N ILE A 439 -5.47 6.91 8.13
CA ILE A 439 -5.62 8.29 7.68
C ILE A 439 -4.30 8.79 7.11
N ALA A 440 -4.35 9.39 5.92
CA ALA A 440 -3.25 10.11 5.33
C ALA A 440 -3.37 11.59 5.67
N LEU A 441 -2.30 12.18 6.18
CA LEU A 441 -2.22 13.57 6.59
C LEU A 441 -1.16 14.28 5.75
N ILE A 442 -1.48 15.42 5.17
CA ILE A 442 -0.47 16.35 4.69
C ILE A 442 -0.01 17.17 5.89
N VAL A 443 1.28 17.07 6.19
CA VAL A 443 1.89 17.70 7.37
C VAL A 443 2.96 18.69 6.93
N ARG A 444 2.88 19.93 7.46
CA ARG A 444 3.88 20.97 7.26
C ARG A 444 4.92 20.96 8.39
N ARG A 445 6.18 21.08 8.01
CA ARG A 445 7.30 21.37 8.92
C ARG A 445 8.23 22.38 8.27
N GLY A 446 8.20 23.61 8.76
CA GLY A 446 8.90 24.73 8.11
C GLY A 446 8.39 24.94 6.67
N PRO A 447 9.26 25.02 5.67
CA PRO A 447 8.84 25.21 4.28
C PRO A 447 8.39 23.93 3.56
N ARG A 448 8.49 22.76 4.20
CA ARG A 448 8.23 21.46 3.58
C ARG A 448 6.86 20.93 3.98
N THR A 449 6.15 20.35 3.01
CA THR A 449 4.95 19.53 3.23
C THR A 449 5.20 18.12 2.72
N PHE A 450 4.75 17.12 3.48
CA PHE A 450 4.95 15.70 3.18
C PHE A 450 3.77 14.89 3.71
N VAL A 451 3.65 13.67 3.25
CA VAL A 451 2.58 12.76 3.68
C VAL A 451 3.02 11.97 4.91
N MET A 452 2.13 11.93 5.90
CA MET A 452 2.20 10.98 7.02
C MET A 452 0.95 10.11 7.03
N MET A 453 1.12 8.86 7.40
CA MET A 453 0.01 7.93 7.66
C MET A 453 -0.11 7.69 9.15
N ALA A 454 -1.33 7.65 9.66
CA ALA A 454 -1.62 7.40 11.06
C ALA A 454 -2.80 6.43 11.21
N VAL A 455 -3.03 5.91 12.40
CA VAL A 455 -4.19 5.08 12.71
C VAL A 455 -5.28 5.89 13.39
N VAL A 456 -6.53 5.55 13.08
CA VAL A 456 -7.73 6.11 13.72
C VAL A 456 -8.20 5.11 14.78
N VAL A 457 -8.12 5.50 16.04
CA VAL A 457 -8.50 4.67 17.18
C VAL A 457 -9.80 5.20 17.77
N LEU A 458 -10.80 4.34 17.92
CA LEU A 458 -12.05 4.69 18.61
C LEU A 458 -11.91 4.35 20.10
N ARG A 459 -12.08 5.35 20.95
CA ARG A 459 -12.17 5.17 22.40
C ARG A 459 -13.48 5.79 22.91
N GLU A 460 -14.34 4.97 23.49
CA GLU A 460 -15.64 5.40 23.98
C GLU A 460 -16.48 6.15 22.92
N GLY A 461 -16.38 5.72 21.65
CA GLY A 461 -17.08 6.34 20.52
C GLY A 461 -16.47 7.65 20.00
N VAL A 462 -15.34 8.09 20.55
CA VAL A 462 -14.59 9.28 20.08
C VAL A 462 -13.33 8.84 19.33
N ALA A 463 -13.14 9.40 18.13
CA ALA A 463 -11.96 9.13 17.34
C ALA A 463 -10.72 9.85 17.89
N ARG A 464 -9.56 9.21 17.80
CA ARG A 464 -8.24 9.79 18.02
C ARG A 464 -7.32 9.30 16.91
N VAL A 465 -6.43 10.16 16.46
CA VAL A 465 -5.38 9.79 15.48
C VAL A 465 -4.08 9.57 16.23
N GLN A 466 -3.43 8.43 16.00
CA GLN A 466 -2.24 8.04 16.74
C GLN A 466 -1.10 7.63 15.81
N THR A 467 0.12 7.76 16.34
CA THR A 467 1.36 7.26 15.72
C THR A 467 1.57 7.67 14.26
N PRO A 468 1.54 8.99 13.93
CA PRO A 468 1.83 9.43 12.58
C PRO A 468 3.24 9.03 12.16
N VAL A 469 3.38 8.36 11.02
CA VAL A 469 4.65 7.95 10.43
C VAL A 469 4.78 8.47 9.01
N ARG A 470 5.97 8.81 8.56
CA ARG A 470 6.20 9.20 7.17
C ARG A 470 6.00 8.00 6.25
N VAL A 471 5.43 8.25 5.07
CA VAL A 471 5.21 7.22 4.06
C VAL A 471 6.26 7.24 2.95
N ASP A 472 7.03 8.34 2.84
CA ASP A 472 8.12 8.49 1.88
C ASP A 472 9.21 9.45 2.42
N ASP A 473 10.38 9.47 1.79
CA ASP A 473 11.49 10.36 2.12
C ASP A 473 11.87 11.33 0.99
N ARG A 474 11.17 11.28 -0.16
CA ARG A 474 11.49 12.02 -1.38
C ARG A 474 10.68 13.30 -1.55
N LEU A 475 9.37 13.22 -1.30
CA LEU A 475 8.47 14.36 -1.50
C LEU A 475 8.68 15.42 -0.42
N THR A 476 8.81 16.67 -0.86
CA THR A 476 9.08 17.81 0.02
C THR A 476 8.07 18.94 -0.11
N SER A 477 7.20 18.89 -1.12
CA SER A 477 6.11 19.81 -1.33
C SER A 477 4.89 19.03 -1.81
N VAL A 478 4.01 18.63 -0.89
CA VAL A 478 2.77 17.93 -1.19
C VAL A 478 1.60 18.86 -0.95
N THR A 479 0.66 18.91 -1.91
CA THR A 479 -0.52 19.79 -1.87
C THR A 479 -1.85 19.04 -1.83
N ASP A 480 -1.89 17.78 -2.31
CA ASP A 480 -3.09 16.96 -2.25
C ASP A 480 -2.73 15.47 -2.14
N VAL A 481 -3.63 14.66 -1.54
CA VAL A 481 -3.43 13.22 -1.34
C VAL A 481 -4.77 12.48 -1.45
N ALA A 482 -4.75 11.29 -2.05
CA ALA A 482 -5.92 10.42 -2.16
C ALA A 482 -5.51 8.94 -2.02
N TRP A 483 -6.39 8.10 -1.45
CA TRP A 483 -6.22 6.65 -1.41
C TRP A 483 -6.56 6.05 -2.77
N ALA A 484 -5.59 5.42 -3.41
CA ALA A 484 -5.80 4.66 -4.65
C ALA A 484 -6.29 3.25 -4.36
N GLU A 485 -5.59 2.57 -3.47
CA GLU A 485 -5.89 1.24 -2.95
C GLU A 485 -5.59 1.23 -1.44
N ASP A 486 -5.77 0.11 -0.79
CA ASP A 486 -5.48 -0.05 0.63
C ASP A 486 -3.97 0.02 0.96
N ASP A 487 -3.10 -0.26 -0.01
CA ASP A 487 -1.65 -0.20 0.08
C ASP A 487 -1.01 0.96 -0.70
N ARG A 488 -1.81 1.81 -1.39
CA ARG A 488 -1.32 2.87 -2.29
C ARG A 488 -1.99 4.21 -2.09
N LEU A 489 -1.16 5.25 -2.07
CA LEU A 489 -1.61 6.63 -2.10
C LEU A 489 -1.22 7.30 -3.42
N LEU A 490 -2.06 8.21 -3.90
CA LEU A 490 -1.65 9.24 -4.84
C LEU A 490 -1.33 10.53 -4.08
N ALA A 491 -0.22 11.16 -4.42
CA ALA A 491 0.16 12.47 -3.89
C ALA A 491 0.41 13.44 -5.05
N LEU A 492 -0.16 14.63 -4.96
CA LEU A 492 0.21 15.75 -5.83
C LEU A 492 1.28 16.58 -5.14
N GLY A 493 2.44 16.74 -5.77
CA GLY A 493 3.53 17.45 -5.13
C GLY A 493 4.80 17.47 -5.97
N SER A 494 5.93 17.73 -5.30
CA SER A 494 7.24 17.75 -5.96
C SER A 494 8.35 17.20 -5.07
N GLU A 495 9.39 16.70 -5.73
CA GLU A 495 10.68 16.40 -5.11
C GLU A 495 11.56 17.66 -5.18
N GLY A 496 12.02 18.14 -4.04
CA GLY A 496 12.85 19.34 -3.99
C GLY A 496 12.20 20.57 -4.64
N ALA A 497 12.90 21.22 -5.55
CA ALA A 497 12.44 22.38 -6.32
C ALA A 497 11.82 22.01 -7.68
N GLY A 498 11.43 20.74 -7.87
CA GLY A 498 10.81 20.27 -9.10
C GLY A 498 9.39 20.84 -9.33
N THR A 499 8.89 20.68 -10.54
CA THR A 499 7.48 21.01 -10.88
C THR A 499 6.54 20.00 -10.22
N PRO A 500 5.32 20.42 -9.80
CA PRO A 500 4.33 19.51 -9.25
C PRO A 500 3.96 18.41 -10.24
N GLN A 501 3.92 17.18 -9.74
CA GLN A 501 3.52 15.97 -10.48
C GLN A 501 2.61 15.13 -9.59
N VAL A 502 1.92 14.18 -10.19
CA VAL A 502 1.19 13.14 -9.48
C VAL A 502 2.15 11.98 -9.24
N TYR A 503 2.26 11.57 -8.01
CA TYR A 503 3.08 10.45 -7.57
C TYR A 503 2.20 9.35 -7.00
N GLU A 504 2.54 8.12 -7.31
CA GLU A 504 2.05 6.93 -6.60
C GLU A 504 3.05 6.57 -5.51
N ILE A 505 2.57 6.37 -4.29
CA ILE A 505 3.35 5.96 -3.13
C ILE A 505 2.93 4.55 -2.75
N ASP A 506 3.84 3.60 -2.85
CA ASP A 506 3.70 2.23 -2.32
C ASP A 506 3.97 2.27 -0.80
N LEU A 507 2.98 1.94 0.00
CA LEU A 507 3.06 2.01 1.47
C LEU A 507 3.86 0.85 2.07
N ALA A 508 3.98 -0.27 1.35
CA ALA A 508 4.72 -1.44 1.80
C ALA A 508 6.24 -1.19 1.82
N ARG A 509 6.75 -0.45 0.81
CA ARG A 509 8.17 -0.23 0.56
C ARG A 509 8.59 1.21 0.68
N ALA A 510 7.63 2.12 0.86
CA ALA A 510 7.82 3.57 0.83
C ALA A 510 8.52 4.03 -0.47
N THR A 511 8.18 3.41 -1.59
CA THR A 511 8.67 3.82 -2.89
C THR A 511 7.72 4.81 -3.55
N VAL A 512 8.29 5.72 -4.34
CA VAL A 512 7.56 6.80 -4.99
C VAL A 512 7.80 6.72 -6.49
N ARG A 513 6.72 6.61 -7.27
CA ARG A 513 6.73 6.56 -8.73
C ARG A 513 5.98 7.74 -9.31
N SER A 514 6.64 8.55 -10.15
CA SER A 514 5.96 9.64 -10.85
C SER A 514 5.06 9.10 -11.97
N LEU A 515 3.84 9.61 -12.03
CA LEU A 515 2.89 9.40 -13.12
C LEU A 515 2.86 10.60 -14.10
N GLY A 516 3.79 11.57 -13.91
CA GLY A 516 3.66 12.86 -14.58
C GLY A 516 2.47 13.66 -14.05
N ALA A 517 2.05 14.68 -14.76
CA ALA A 517 0.83 15.46 -14.46
C ALA A 517 0.33 16.19 -15.70
N PRO A 518 -0.96 16.59 -15.76
CA PRO A 518 -1.42 17.63 -16.66
C PRO A 518 -0.79 18.99 -16.32
N ALA A 519 -0.97 19.99 -17.14
CA ALA A 519 -0.51 21.35 -16.85
C ALA A 519 -1.22 21.90 -15.60
N ASP A 520 -0.47 22.58 -14.72
CA ASP A 520 -0.96 23.25 -13.52
C ASP A 520 -1.95 22.40 -12.68
N PRO A 521 -1.55 21.20 -12.23
CA PRO A 521 -2.42 20.29 -11.49
C PRO A 521 -2.75 20.86 -10.12
N LEU A 522 -4.02 20.78 -9.71
CA LEU A 522 -4.52 21.32 -8.44
C LEU A 522 -5.00 20.25 -7.46
N ARG A 523 -5.61 19.18 -7.97
CA ARG A 523 -6.27 18.14 -7.17
C ARG A 523 -6.08 16.77 -7.80
N VAL A 524 -6.10 15.75 -6.93
CA VAL A 524 -6.11 14.35 -7.36
C VAL A 524 -7.28 13.61 -6.73
N ALA A 525 -7.75 12.57 -7.42
CA ALA A 525 -8.69 11.61 -6.88
C ALA A 525 -8.35 10.21 -7.36
N ALA A 526 -8.61 9.22 -6.51
CA ALA A 526 -8.36 7.82 -6.80
C ALA A 526 -9.36 6.90 -6.10
N ALA A 527 -9.53 5.72 -6.66
CA ALA A 527 -10.31 4.64 -6.06
C ALA A 527 -9.83 3.29 -6.59
N PRO A 528 -10.00 2.19 -5.81
CA PRO A 528 -9.66 0.85 -6.25
C PRO A 528 -10.37 0.47 -7.54
N GLY A 529 -9.63 -0.07 -8.49
CA GLY A 529 -10.15 -0.49 -9.79
C GLY A 529 -10.53 0.65 -10.76
N PHE A 530 -10.28 1.91 -10.40
CA PHE A 530 -10.56 3.08 -11.22
C PHE A 530 -9.29 3.85 -11.60
N PRO A 531 -9.24 4.46 -12.79
CA PRO A 531 -8.10 5.26 -13.19
C PRO A 531 -7.94 6.49 -12.29
N PRO A 532 -6.72 6.87 -11.91
CA PRO A 532 -6.43 8.14 -11.27
C PRO A 532 -6.97 9.34 -12.04
N LEU A 533 -7.50 10.32 -11.31
CA LEU A 533 -7.95 11.59 -11.87
C LEU A 533 -7.12 12.75 -11.33
N ALA A 534 -6.92 13.77 -12.17
CA ALA A 534 -6.33 15.04 -11.78
C ALA A 534 -7.18 16.19 -12.33
N ALA A 535 -7.44 17.20 -11.50
CA ALA A 535 -7.99 18.47 -11.94
C ALA A 535 -6.88 19.49 -12.11
N SER A 536 -7.00 20.35 -13.08
CA SER A 536 -6.03 21.35 -13.47
C SER A 536 -6.61 22.76 -13.36
N ALA A 537 -5.76 23.79 -13.30
CA ALA A 537 -6.16 25.18 -13.11
C ALA A 537 -6.99 25.75 -14.29
N ASP A 538 -6.91 25.11 -15.47
CA ASP A 538 -7.73 25.45 -16.63
C ASP A 538 -9.18 24.95 -16.54
N GLY A 539 -9.56 24.30 -15.43
CA GLY A 539 -10.88 23.74 -15.21
C GLY A 539 -11.13 22.42 -15.95
N GLN A 540 -10.08 21.70 -16.36
CA GLN A 540 -10.16 20.38 -16.97
C GLN A 540 -9.91 19.29 -15.93
N ILE A 541 -10.58 18.15 -16.13
CA ILE A 541 -10.29 16.90 -15.43
C ILE A 541 -9.62 15.94 -16.41
N TYR A 542 -8.54 15.34 -15.95
CA TYR A 542 -7.75 14.38 -16.71
C TYR A 542 -7.79 13.01 -16.04
N SER A 543 -7.70 11.95 -16.83
CA SER A 543 -7.60 10.56 -16.39
C SER A 543 -6.27 9.95 -16.80
N TYR A 544 -5.72 9.09 -15.96
CA TYR A 544 -4.48 8.35 -16.20
C TYR A 544 -4.77 6.85 -16.36
N ALA A 545 -4.37 6.30 -17.52
CA ALA A 545 -4.54 4.87 -17.82
C ALA A 545 -3.20 4.20 -18.19
N GLY A 546 -2.14 4.49 -17.41
CA GLY A 546 -0.82 3.90 -17.62
C GLY A 546 0.06 4.58 -18.70
N GLY A 547 -0.37 5.70 -19.24
CA GLY A 547 0.32 6.48 -20.28
C GLY A 547 0.22 7.99 -20.05
N PRO A 548 -0.01 8.79 -21.08
CA PRO A 548 -0.26 10.22 -20.92
C PRO A 548 -1.59 10.47 -20.21
N TRP A 549 -1.68 11.60 -19.51
CA TRP A 549 -2.95 12.11 -18.97
C TRP A 549 -3.88 12.54 -20.09
N VAL A 550 -5.11 12.02 -20.09
CA VAL A 550 -6.12 12.26 -21.14
C VAL A 550 -7.26 13.09 -20.56
N ALA A 551 -7.62 14.19 -21.22
CA ALA A 551 -8.73 15.03 -20.79
C ALA A 551 -10.07 14.28 -20.85
N LEU A 552 -10.81 14.28 -19.74
CA LEU A 552 -12.17 13.73 -19.64
C LEU A 552 -13.24 14.78 -19.90
N GLY A 553 -12.96 16.06 -19.59
CA GLY A 553 -13.87 17.17 -19.75
C GLY A 553 -13.70 18.25 -18.69
N PHE A 554 -14.55 19.27 -18.77
CA PHE A 554 -14.52 20.39 -17.84
C PHE A 554 -15.15 20.04 -16.50
N GLY A 555 -14.53 20.52 -15.45
CA GLY A 555 -14.94 20.38 -14.07
C GLY A 555 -13.78 20.59 -13.11
N GLY A 556 -14.09 20.75 -11.85
CA GLY A 556 -13.11 20.83 -10.76
C GLY A 556 -13.34 19.75 -9.71
N SER A 557 -12.40 19.63 -8.78
CA SER A 557 -12.55 18.82 -7.57
C SER A 557 -13.05 17.40 -7.81
N PRO A 558 -12.38 16.58 -8.64
CA PRO A 558 -12.81 15.21 -8.86
C PRO A 558 -12.82 14.44 -7.53
N ALA A 559 -13.80 13.55 -7.36
CA ALA A 559 -13.94 12.69 -6.20
C ALA A 559 -14.52 11.33 -6.62
N TYR A 560 -14.05 10.26 -6.03
CA TYR A 560 -14.68 8.95 -6.10
C TYR A 560 -15.48 8.68 -4.82
N PRO A 561 -16.46 7.77 -4.83
CA PRO A 561 -17.08 7.29 -3.62
C PRO A 561 -16.04 6.77 -2.60
N GLY A 562 -16.18 7.16 -1.32
CA GLY A 562 -15.23 6.82 -0.27
C GLY A 562 -13.95 7.68 -0.27
N SER A 563 -14.01 8.90 -0.80
CA SER A 563 -12.88 9.86 -0.81
C SER A 563 -12.96 10.88 0.31
#